data_d6e82aabbb0f9e2f8f586c69a8c134d4
#
_entry.id   d6e82aabbb0f9e2f8f586c69a8c134d4
#
_cell.length_a   1.000
_cell.length_b   1.000
_cell.length_c   1.000
_cell.angle_alpha   90.00
_cell.angle_beta   90.00
_cell.angle_gamma   90.00
#
_symmetry.space_group_name_H-M   'P 1'
#
loop_
_entity.id
_entity.type
_entity.pdbx_description
1 polymer ?
#
loop_
_entity_poly.entity_id
_entity_poly.type
_entity_poly.pdbx_seq_one_letter_code
_entity_poly.pdbx_strand_id
1 'polypeptide(L)'
;MGSTAISTQQAFCSLQKFTPLSYASSCRSLRSRRKWAVPARCCSPATDVATAAKENRRELLKNGDDKLEICRVLNGMWQTSGGWGRIDRNDAVEAMLNYADDGLSTFDMADHYGPAEDLYGIFINRVRRERPPELLETVRGLTKWVPPPVKMTRSFVSESIDVSRRRMDVAALDMLQFHWWDYSNPGYLDALKHLTDLKGEGKIKTIALTNFDTERLRIILENGIPVVSNQVQHSIVDMRPQQKMAELCQLTGVKLITYGTVMGGLLSEKFLDTNLTIPFAGPALNTPSLQKYKRMVDAWGGWSLFQELLRTLKTVANKHGVSIPTVAVRFILDQPAVAGSMIGVRLGLSQHIKDANAVFSLVLDVEDISNILQVTNKGRDLQKVIGDCGDEYRRA
;
A
#
# COMPACT_ATOMS: atom_id res chain seq x y z
N MET A 1 -54.30 28.71 -27.71
CA MET A 1 -54.84 27.94 -28.84
C MET A 1 -53.73 26.93 -29.18
N GLY A 2 -53.81 25.63 -29.08
CA GLY A 2 -54.77 24.64 -28.81
C GLY A 2 -54.05 23.41 -28.31
N SER A 3 -54.61 22.89 -27.31
CA SER A 3 -54.48 21.60 -26.69
C SER A 3 -54.68 20.45 -27.69
N THR A 4 -53.94 19.34 -27.51
CA THR A 4 -54.56 18.00 -27.65
C THR A 4 -53.71 16.96 -26.93
N ALA A 5 -54.31 16.36 -25.94
CA ALA A 5 -53.95 15.13 -25.27
C ALA A 5 -54.66 13.94 -25.94
N ILE A 6 -54.06 12.78 -26.00
CA ILE A 6 -54.68 11.44 -26.13
C ILE A 6 -53.70 10.47 -25.44
N SER A 7 -54.00 9.92 -24.26
CA SER A 7 -54.87 8.83 -23.82
C SER A 7 -54.31 7.41 -24.11
N THR A 8 -53.86 6.80 -23.05
CA THR A 8 -54.04 5.41 -22.56
C THR A 8 -54.41 4.30 -23.53
N GLN A 9 -53.70 3.18 -23.46
CA GLN A 9 -54.40 1.89 -23.20
C GLN A 9 -53.45 0.80 -22.66
N GLN A 10 -53.97 0.12 -21.68
CA GLN A 10 -53.50 -1.05 -20.94
C GLN A 10 -53.45 -2.31 -21.84
N ALA A 11 -52.55 -3.22 -21.53
CA ALA A 11 -52.76 -4.63 -21.80
C ALA A 11 -52.32 -5.47 -20.60
N PHE A 12 -53.27 -6.22 -20.12
CA PHE A 12 -53.31 -7.16 -19.02
C PHE A 12 -52.66 -8.52 -19.40
N CYS A 13 -52.41 -9.29 -18.35
CA CYS A 13 -52.30 -10.78 -18.24
C CYS A 13 -50.87 -11.32 -18.35
N SER A 14 -50.41 -12.22 -17.48
CA SER A 14 -51.09 -13.20 -16.63
C SER A 14 -50.18 -13.65 -15.49
N LEU A 15 -50.76 -13.84 -14.34
CA LEU A 15 -50.24 -14.50 -13.14
C LEU A 15 -50.08 -16.01 -13.41
N GLN A 16 -48.89 -16.55 -13.16
CA GLN A 16 -48.73 -17.95 -12.80
C GLN A 16 -48.18 -18.07 -11.38
N LYS A 17 -49.02 -18.66 -10.53
CA LYS A 17 -48.75 -19.04 -9.14
C LYS A 17 -47.76 -20.21 -9.13
N PHE A 18 -46.64 -20.08 -8.42
CA PHE A 18 -45.86 -21.22 -7.95
C PHE A 18 -45.93 -21.26 -6.43
N THR A 19 -46.38 -22.37 -5.91
CA THR A 19 -46.49 -22.76 -4.51
C THR A 19 -45.09 -22.97 -3.91
N PRO A 20 -44.87 -22.63 -2.63
CA PRO A 20 -43.58 -22.89 -1.97
C PRO A 20 -43.53 -24.32 -1.47
N LEU A 21 -42.51 -25.04 -1.89
CA LEU A 21 -42.05 -26.30 -1.26
C LEU A 21 -41.26 -25.96 0.00
N SER A 22 -41.81 -26.37 1.13
CA SER A 22 -41.15 -26.34 2.43
C SER A 22 -39.99 -27.36 2.48
N TYR A 23 -38.76 -26.90 2.63
CA TYR A 23 -37.67 -27.70 3.10
C TYR A 23 -37.20 -27.14 4.46
N ALA A 24 -37.62 -27.82 5.51
CA ALA A 24 -37.01 -27.70 6.82
C ALA A 24 -35.68 -28.47 6.80
N SER A 25 -34.56 -27.77 6.91
CA SER A 25 -33.30 -28.39 7.30
C SER A 25 -32.58 -27.54 8.32
N SER A 26 -32.32 -28.19 9.42
CA SER A 26 -31.70 -27.75 10.65
C SER A 26 -30.38 -26.99 10.39
N CYS A 27 -30.35 -25.68 10.68
CA CYS A 27 -29.13 -24.91 10.79
C CYS A 27 -28.43 -25.27 12.10
N ARG A 28 -27.50 -26.21 12.09
CA ARG A 28 -26.45 -26.34 13.13
C ARG A 28 -25.45 -25.20 12.88
N SER A 29 -25.39 -24.27 13.81
CA SER A 29 -24.39 -23.24 13.86
C SER A 29 -22.99 -23.85 14.07
N LEU A 30 -22.25 -24.05 13.00
CA LEU A 30 -20.81 -24.28 13.05
C LEU A 30 -20.11 -22.94 13.13
N ARG A 31 -19.88 -22.45 14.35
CA ARG A 31 -18.87 -21.43 14.64
C ARG A 31 -17.50 -22.06 14.37
N SER A 32 -17.05 -22.01 13.14
CA SER A 32 -15.67 -22.31 12.78
C SER A 32 -14.78 -21.16 13.26
N ARG A 33 -14.18 -21.32 14.44
CA ARG A 33 -12.99 -20.55 14.82
C ARG A 33 -11.86 -21.02 13.90
N ARG A 34 -11.62 -20.31 12.80
CA ARG A 34 -10.41 -20.53 12.01
C ARG A 34 -9.21 -20.16 12.87
N LYS A 35 -8.49 -21.18 13.32
CA LYS A 35 -7.16 -21.04 13.92
C LYS A 35 -6.23 -20.61 12.78
N TRP A 36 -5.57 -19.48 12.97
CA TRP A 36 -4.48 -19.04 12.10
C TRP A 36 -3.35 -20.05 12.22
N ALA A 37 -3.10 -20.81 11.16
CA ALA A 37 -1.95 -21.70 11.08
C ALA A 37 -0.73 -20.85 10.68
N VAL A 38 0.22 -20.71 11.58
CA VAL A 38 1.55 -20.18 11.29
C VAL A 38 2.26 -21.22 10.43
N PRO A 39 2.76 -20.93 9.22
CA PRO A 39 3.56 -21.89 8.47
C PRO A 39 4.85 -22.15 9.25
N ALA A 40 5.02 -23.41 9.69
CA ALA A 40 6.26 -23.88 10.31
C ALA A 40 7.38 -23.82 9.27
N ARG A 41 8.31 -22.87 9.38
CA ARG A 41 9.59 -22.92 8.68
C ARG A 41 10.51 -23.87 9.42
N CYS A 42 10.96 -24.92 8.72
CA CYS A 42 12.02 -25.84 9.18
C CYS A 42 13.27 -25.04 9.55
N CYS A 43 13.75 -25.26 10.78
CA CYS A 43 15.06 -24.76 11.22
C CYS A 43 16.17 -25.48 10.48
N SER A 44 16.95 -24.77 9.68
CA SER A 44 18.25 -25.17 9.17
C SER A 44 19.37 -24.47 9.95
N PRO A 45 20.56 -25.06 10.09
CA PRO A 45 21.58 -24.59 11.04
C PRO A 45 22.30 -23.31 10.61
N ALA A 46 22.94 -22.68 11.57
CA ALA A 46 23.44 -21.30 11.68
C ALA A 46 24.49 -20.78 10.66
N THR A 47 24.75 -21.47 9.55
CA THR A 47 25.76 -21.06 8.56
C THR A 47 25.24 -20.15 7.45
N ASP A 48 23.92 -19.90 7.36
CA ASP A 48 23.30 -19.17 6.24
C ASP A 48 22.58 -17.84 6.59
N VAL A 49 22.77 -17.29 7.80
CA VAL A 49 22.03 -16.10 8.23
C VAL A 49 22.34 -14.86 7.35
N ALA A 50 23.58 -14.69 6.91
CA ALA A 50 23.96 -13.54 6.08
C ALA A 50 23.47 -13.67 4.63
N THR A 51 23.43 -14.89 4.08
CA THR A 51 22.92 -15.17 2.73
C THR A 51 21.39 -15.11 2.70
N ALA A 52 20.72 -15.67 3.71
CA ALA A 52 19.28 -15.60 3.88
C ALA A 52 18.78 -14.14 4.10
N ALA A 53 19.55 -13.29 4.82
CA ALA A 53 19.25 -11.87 4.98
C ALA A 53 19.36 -11.11 3.65
N LYS A 54 20.29 -11.48 2.76
CA LYS A 54 20.44 -10.89 1.42
C LYS A 54 19.26 -11.28 0.51
N GLU A 55 18.82 -12.53 0.56
CA GLU A 55 17.66 -13.04 -0.22
C GLU A 55 16.33 -12.41 0.20
N ASN A 56 16.19 -11.95 1.44
CA ASN A 56 14.95 -11.37 1.95
C ASN A 56 14.79 -9.86 1.68
N ARG A 57 15.79 -9.20 1.09
CA ARG A 57 15.74 -7.75 0.80
C ARG A 57 14.92 -7.38 -0.43
N ARG A 58 14.76 -8.31 -1.35
CA ARG A 58 14.12 -8.08 -2.65
C ARG A 58 13.00 -9.08 -2.86
N GLU A 59 12.00 -8.64 -3.62
CA GLU A 59 10.84 -9.47 -4.02
C GLU A 59 10.57 -9.25 -5.50
N LEU A 60 10.29 -10.34 -6.20
CA LEU A 60 9.87 -10.31 -7.60
C LEU A 60 8.36 -10.22 -7.70
N LEU A 61 7.86 -9.08 -8.16
CA LEU A 61 6.48 -8.91 -8.58
C LEU A 61 6.33 -9.57 -9.96
N LYS A 62 5.34 -10.43 -10.10
CA LYS A 62 5.12 -11.16 -11.36
C LYS A 62 3.63 -11.37 -11.60
N ASN A 63 3.19 -11.10 -12.86
CA ASN A 63 1.89 -11.53 -13.37
C ASN A 63 2.03 -11.84 -14.87
N GLY A 64 1.83 -13.09 -15.26
CA GLY A 64 2.13 -13.54 -16.62
C GLY A 64 3.62 -13.31 -16.95
N ASP A 65 3.88 -12.60 -18.05
CA ASP A 65 5.23 -12.24 -18.51
C ASP A 65 5.78 -10.98 -17.84
N ASP A 66 4.94 -10.21 -17.15
CA ASP A 66 5.35 -9.00 -16.45
C ASP A 66 6.15 -9.33 -15.21
N LYS A 67 7.31 -8.70 -15.07
CA LYS A 67 8.22 -8.91 -13.95
C LYS A 67 8.86 -7.58 -13.53
N LEU A 68 8.88 -7.34 -12.22
CA LEU A 68 9.64 -6.24 -11.64
C LEU A 68 10.17 -6.67 -10.28
N GLU A 69 11.48 -6.65 -10.11
CA GLU A 69 12.10 -6.86 -8.82
C GLU A 69 12.20 -5.53 -8.06
N ILE A 70 11.75 -5.50 -6.81
CA ILE A 70 11.77 -4.32 -5.93
C ILE A 70 12.52 -4.62 -4.63
N CYS A 71 13.08 -3.59 -3.97
CA CYS A 71 13.43 -3.67 -2.56
C CYS A 71 12.15 -3.76 -1.73
N ARG A 72 12.11 -4.67 -0.74
CA ARG A 72 10.91 -4.90 0.09
C ARG A 72 10.60 -3.76 1.06
N VAL A 73 11.59 -2.92 1.39
CA VAL A 73 11.39 -1.63 2.07
C VAL A 73 11.51 -0.52 1.03
N LEU A 74 10.42 0.19 0.77
CA LEU A 74 10.33 1.21 -0.25
C LEU A 74 10.42 2.61 0.38
N ASN A 75 11.06 3.53 -0.34
CA ASN A 75 11.18 4.94 0.04
C ASN A 75 9.96 5.72 -0.49
N GLY A 76 8.99 6.02 0.38
CA GLY A 76 7.79 6.77 0.02
C GLY A 76 8.05 8.27 0.00
N MET A 77 7.80 8.92 -1.13
CA MET A 77 8.14 10.34 -1.34
C MET A 77 6.94 11.30 -1.17
N TRP A 78 5.83 10.87 -0.56
CA TRP A 78 4.68 11.75 -0.33
C TRP A 78 5.02 13.02 0.45
N GLN A 79 6.02 12.97 1.32
CA GLN A 79 6.49 14.09 2.12
C GLN A 79 7.03 15.26 1.26
N THR A 80 7.39 15.03 0.02
CA THR A 80 7.82 16.09 -0.91
C THR A 80 6.67 16.99 -1.38
N SER A 81 5.40 16.57 -1.22
CA SER A 81 4.22 17.35 -1.59
C SER A 81 3.93 18.53 -0.64
N GLY A 82 4.73 18.72 0.42
CA GLY A 82 4.59 19.78 1.42
C GLY A 82 3.90 19.34 2.71
N GLY A 83 3.92 20.18 3.74
CA GLY A 83 3.34 19.86 5.05
C GLY A 83 4.24 19.10 6.02
N TRP A 84 5.48 18.77 5.61
CA TRP A 84 6.48 18.07 6.46
C TRP A 84 7.79 18.84 6.62
N GLY A 85 7.84 20.09 6.22
CA GLY A 85 9.01 20.95 6.21
C GLY A 85 9.47 21.29 4.78
N ARG A 86 10.33 22.30 4.67
CA ARG A 86 10.93 22.67 3.38
C ARG A 86 12.04 21.68 3.05
N ILE A 87 11.97 21.08 1.90
CA ILE A 87 12.99 20.15 1.37
C ILE A 87 13.85 20.92 0.36
N ASP A 88 15.17 20.97 0.59
CA ASP A 88 16.11 21.42 -0.42
C ASP A 88 16.29 20.34 -1.48
N ARG A 89 16.38 20.74 -2.75
CA ARG A 89 16.48 19.82 -3.89
C ARG A 89 17.78 19.02 -3.87
N ASN A 90 18.90 19.65 -3.59
CA ASN A 90 20.22 19.01 -3.60
C ASN A 90 20.35 18.04 -2.41
N ASP A 91 19.93 18.47 -1.22
CA ASP A 91 19.93 17.63 -0.02
C ASP A 91 19.00 16.42 -0.19
N ALA A 92 17.87 16.60 -0.87
CA ALA A 92 16.94 15.51 -1.17
C ALA A 92 17.56 14.46 -2.09
N VAL A 93 18.20 14.90 -3.18
CA VAL A 93 18.85 14.01 -4.14
C VAL A 93 20.05 13.29 -3.48
N GLU A 94 20.81 13.98 -2.65
CA GLU A 94 21.92 13.36 -1.89
C GLU A 94 21.39 12.30 -0.91
N ALA A 95 20.28 12.59 -0.23
CA ALA A 95 19.64 11.61 0.62
C ALA A 95 19.15 10.39 -0.19
N MET A 96 18.60 10.58 -1.39
CA MET A 96 18.18 9.46 -2.27
C MET A 96 19.38 8.58 -2.66
N LEU A 97 20.55 9.17 -2.94
CA LEU A 97 21.78 8.43 -3.22
C LEU A 97 22.19 7.59 -1.99
N ASN A 98 22.19 8.17 -0.80
CA ASN A 98 22.51 7.46 0.44
C ASN A 98 21.59 6.26 0.67
N TYR A 99 20.26 6.41 0.45
CA TYR A 99 19.32 5.28 0.54
C TYR A 99 19.64 4.18 -0.48
N ALA A 100 19.92 4.56 -1.73
CA ALA A 100 20.23 3.62 -2.80
C ALA A 100 21.58 2.89 -2.55
N ASP A 101 22.62 3.61 -2.11
CA ASP A 101 23.93 3.05 -1.78
C ASP A 101 23.85 2.01 -0.64
N ASP A 102 22.90 2.17 0.29
CA ASP A 102 22.60 1.21 1.35
C ASP A 102 21.65 0.07 0.94
N GLY A 103 21.31 -0.03 -0.36
CA GLY A 103 20.46 -1.08 -0.93
C GLY A 103 18.95 -0.85 -0.79
N LEU A 104 18.51 0.31 -0.28
CA LEU A 104 17.13 0.76 -0.25
C LEU A 104 16.79 1.48 -1.56
N SER A 105 16.82 0.75 -2.67
CA SER A 105 16.91 1.29 -4.02
C SER A 105 15.56 1.43 -4.75
N THR A 106 14.42 1.27 -4.05
CA THR A 106 13.08 1.46 -4.64
C THR A 106 12.42 2.72 -4.09
N PHE A 107 12.04 3.65 -4.99
CA PHE A 107 11.41 4.93 -4.67
C PHE A 107 9.98 4.96 -5.19
N ASP A 108 9.04 5.42 -4.36
CA ASP A 108 7.62 5.49 -4.70
C ASP A 108 7.12 6.93 -4.70
N MET A 109 6.61 7.34 -5.84
CA MET A 109 6.18 8.70 -6.16
C MET A 109 4.73 8.75 -6.62
N ALA A 110 4.28 9.93 -7.01
CA ALA A 110 3.03 10.15 -7.74
C ALA A 110 3.12 11.44 -8.55
N ASP A 111 2.30 11.53 -9.59
CA ASP A 111 2.14 12.68 -10.47
C ASP A 111 1.82 14.00 -9.74
N HIS A 112 1.20 13.89 -8.56
CA HIS A 112 0.78 15.01 -7.70
C HIS A 112 1.58 15.17 -6.39
N TYR A 113 2.72 14.46 -6.23
CA TYR A 113 3.59 14.60 -5.04
C TYR A 113 4.58 15.77 -5.17
N GLY A 114 4.15 16.91 -5.69
CA GLY A 114 5.01 18.06 -5.89
C GLY A 114 6.21 17.72 -6.78
N PRO A 115 7.46 17.95 -6.33
CA PRO A 115 8.65 17.73 -7.14
C PRO A 115 9.16 16.27 -7.13
N ALA A 116 8.41 15.29 -6.62
CA ALA A 116 8.92 13.93 -6.41
C ALA A 116 9.48 13.28 -7.68
N GLU A 117 8.74 13.38 -8.80
CA GLU A 117 9.17 12.81 -10.08
C GLU A 117 10.39 13.54 -10.66
N ASP A 118 10.45 14.88 -10.52
CA ASP A 118 11.62 15.68 -10.96
C ASP A 118 12.86 15.36 -10.11
N LEU A 119 12.71 15.18 -8.79
CA LEU A 119 13.80 14.77 -7.91
C LEU A 119 14.35 13.40 -8.31
N TYR A 120 13.46 12.48 -8.66
CA TYR A 120 13.87 11.17 -9.17
C TYR A 120 14.63 11.29 -10.51
N GLY A 121 14.19 12.16 -11.42
CA GLY A 121 14.89 12.43 -12.69
C GLY A 121 16.32 12.91 -12.46
N ILE A 122 16.54 13.83 -11.52
CA ILE A 122 17.87 14.30 -11.15
C ILE A 122 18.68 13.17 -10.50
N PHE A 123 18.08 12.43 -9.56
CA PHE A 123 18.70 11.32 -8.84
C PHE A 123 19.18 10.22 -9.81
N ILE A 124 18.31 9.75 -10.71
CA ILE A 124 18.67 8.66 -11.62
C ILE A 124 19.79 9.05 -12.59
N ASN A 125 19.85 10.31 -13.00
CA ASN A 125 20.96 10.82 -13.80
C ASN A 125 22.26 10.89 -13.02
N ARG A 126 22.22 11.20 -11.73
CA ARG A 126 23.41 11.12 -10.88
C ARG A 126 23.85 9.68 -10.69
N VAL A 127 22.94 8.74 -10.46
CA VAL A 127 23.27 7.31 -10.40
C VAL A 127 23.97 6.86 -11.68
N ARG A 128 23.43 7.21 -12.86
CA ARG A 128 24.04 6.86 -14.17
C ARG A 128 25.48 7.39 -14.35
N ARG A 129 25.81 8.55 -13.77
CA ARG A 129 27.11 9.20 -13.93
C ARG A 129 28.11 8.88 -12.81
N GLU A 130 27.62 8.69 -11.60
CA GLU A 130 28.42 8.73 -10.39
C GLU A 130 28.48 7.40 -9.64
N ARG A 131 27.73 6.40 -10.09
CA ARG A 131 27.63 5.09 -9.40
C ARG A 131 27.94 3.93 -10.34
N PRO A 132 28.33 2.76 -9.78
CA PRO A 132 28.54 1.55 -10.57
C PRO A 132 27.27 1.10 -11.29
N PRO A 133 27.38 0.49 -12.49
CA PRO A 133 26.21 -0.01 -13.25
C PRO A 133 25.31 -0.96 -12.45
N GLU A 134 25.89 -1.76 -11.55
CA GLU A 134 25.16 -2.72 -10.70
C GLU A 134 24.14 -2.03 -9.80
N LEU A 135 24.45 -0.81 -9.31
CA LEU A 135 23.48 -0.04 -8.54
C LEU A 135 22.31 0.40 -9.41
N LEU A 136 22.59 0.88 -10.62
CA LEU A 136 21.55 1.30 -11.57
C LEU A 136 20.58 0.15 -11.90
N GLU A 137 21.09 -1.08 -12.01
CA GLU A 137 20.28 -2.28 -12.25
C GLU A 137 19.33 -2.60 -11.07
N THR A 138 19.61 -2.11 -9.87
CA THR A 138 18.77 -2.33 -8.69
C THR A 138 17.78 -1.20 -8.41
N VAL A 139 18.04 0.01 -8.92
CA VAL A 139 17.18 1.17 -8.69
C VAL A 139 15.85 1.02 -9.41
N ARG A 140 14.76 1.29 -8.70
CA ARG A 140 13.40 1.28 -9.26
C ARG A 140 12.64 2.56 -8.91
N GLY A 141 12.01 3.15 -9.93
CA GLY A 141 11.11 4.28 -9.80
C GLY A 141 9.67 3.88 -10.03
N LEU A 142 8.88 3.86 -8.96
CA LEU A 142 7.44 3.61 -9.04
C LEU A 142 6.72 4.94 -8.98
N THR A 143 5.78 5.18 -9.88
CA THR A 143 4.95 6.39 -9.80
C THR A 143 3.47 6.05 -9.87
N LYS A 144 2.63 6.96 -9.37
CA LYS A 144 1.18 6.85 -9.42
C LYS A 144 0.63 7.86 -10.41
N TRP A 145 -0.41 7.43 -11.10
CA TRP A 145 -1.25 8.32 -11.88
C TRP A 145 -2.64 8.40 -11.24
N VAL A 146 -3.01 9.63 -10.87
CA VAL A 146 -4.28 9.93 -10.20
C VAL A 146 -5.07 10.90 -11.09
N PRO A 147 -5.79 10.37 -12.10
CA PRO A 147 -6.45 11.23 -13.09
C PRO A 147 -7.58 12.07 -12.48
N PRO A 148 -7.82 13.26 -13.01
CA PRO A 148 -9.04 14.02 -12.74
C PRO A 148 -10.27 13.28 -13.31
N PRO A 149 -11.51 13.63 -12.88
CA PRO A 149 -12.75 13.00 -13.33
C PRO A 149 -13.16 13.46 -14.74
N VAL A 150 -12.35 13.12 -15.74
CA VAL A 150 -12.59 13.41 -17.17
C VAL A 150 -12.70 12.12 -17.97
N LYS A 151 -13.16 12.22 -19.23
CA LYS A 151 -13.21 11.06 -20.13
C LYS A 151 -11.80 10.53 -20.39
N MET A 152 -11.58 9.25 -20.19
CA MET A 152 -10.32 8.55 -20.40
C MET A 152 -10.12 8.27 -21.90
N THR A 153 -9.69 9.29 -22.65
CA THR A 153 -9.29 9.11 -24.05
C THR A 153 -7.84 8.65 -24.14
N ARG A 154 -7.49 7.93 -25.20
CA ARG A 154 -6.11 7.49 -25.43
C ARG A 154 -5.10 8.65 -25.42
N SER A 155 -5.43 9.79 -26.06
CA SER A 155 -4.56 10.97 -26.09
C SER A 155 -4.30 11.51 -24.68
N PHE A 156 -5.38 11.70 -23.90
CA PHE A 156 -5.27 12.19 -22.52
C PHE A 156 -4.43 11.27 -21.64
N VAL A 157 -4.66 9.95 -21.72
CA VAL A 157 -3.88 8.97 -20.97
C VAL A 157 -2.42 9.01 -21.39
N SER A 158 -2.13 8.99 -22.71
CA SER A 158 -0.75 9.02 -23.24
C SER A 158 -0.01 10.29 -22.81
N GLU A 159 -0.63 11.46 -22.95
CA GLU A 159 -0.03 12.73 -22.54
C GLU A 159 0.30 12.78 -21.06
N SER A 160 -0.60 12.27 -20.21
CA SER A 160 -0.39 12.19 -18.76
C SER A 160 0.83 11.32 -18.41
N ILE A 161 0.93 10.15 -19.03
CA ILE A 161 2.06 9.23 -18.81
C ILE A 161 3.37 9.81 -19.35
N ASP A 162 3.33 10.48 -20.49
CA ASP A 162 4.52 11.14 -21.05
C ASP A 162 5.00 12.33 -20.20
N VAL A 163 4.12 12.97 -19.39
CA VAL A 163 4.53 13.96 -18.39
C VAL A 163 5.38 13.30 -17.31
N SER A 164 4.90 12.21 -16.69
CA SER A 164 5.67 11.47 -15.67
C SER A 164 7.00 10.96 -16.21
N ARG A 165 7.01 10.40 -17.42
CA ARG A 165 8.26 9.92 -18.07
C ARG A 165 9.29 11.05 -18.24
N ARG A 166 8.84 12.24 -18.69
CA ARG A 166 9.73 13.40 -18.83
C ARG A 166 10.28 13.89 -17.50
N ARG A 167 9.42 14.01 -16.46
CA ARG A 167 9.87 14.43 -15.13
C ARG A 167 10.88 13.46 -14.51
N MET A 168 10.60 12.18 -14.64
CA MET A 168 11.48 11.12 -14.12
C MET A 168 12.72 10.89 -15.00
N ASP A 169 12.80 11.49 -16.20
CA ASP A 169 13.85 11.33 -17.19
C ASP A 169 14.14 9.85 -17.52
N VAL A 170 13.09 9.12 -17.86
CA VAL A 170 13.14 7.71 -18.23
C VAL A 170 12.41 7.44 -19.54
N ALA A 171 12.94 6.50 -20.31
CA ALA A 171 12.29 6.03 -21.55
C ALA A 171 11.00 5.25 -21.28
N ALA A 172 10.97 4.51 -20.18
CA ALA A 172 9.80 3.75 -19.72
C ALA A 172 9.68 3.82 -18.20
N LEU A 173 8.46 3.94 -17.69
CA LEU A 173 8.18 3.83 -16.25
C LEU A 173 8.38 2.38 -15.80
N ASP A 174 9.11 2.13 -14.72
CA ASP A 174 9.29 0.78 -14.17
C ASP A 174 7.96 0.19 -13.74
N MET A 175 7.18 0.97 -12.99
CA MET A 175 5.81 0.64 -12.58
C MET A 175 4.95 1.90 -12.58
N LEU A 176 3.79 1.79 -13.20
CA LEU A 176 2.72 2.77 -13.06
C LEU A 176 1.63 2.21 -12.16
N GLN A 177 1.33 2.88 -11.07
CA GLN A 177 0.27 2.55 -10.11
C GLN A 177 -0.94 3.44 -10.37
N PHE A 178 -2.01 2.86 -10.89
CA PHE A 178 -3.22 3.60 -11.26
C PHE A 178 -4.15 3.75 -10.06
N HIS A 179 -4.71 4.96 -9.85
CA HIS A 179 -5.73 5.27 -8.84
C HIS A 179 -7.04 5.68 -9.51
N TRP A 180 -8.16 5.35 -8.86
CA TRP A 180 -9.49 5.79 -9.29
C TRP A 180 -10.34 6.20 -8.09
N TRP A 181 -11.05 7.34 -8.21
CA TRP A 181 -11.79 7.92 -7.09
C TRP A 181 -13.22 7.38 -6.98
N ASP A 182 -13.93 7.25 -8.10
CA ASP A 182 -15.36 7.04 -8.14
C ASP A 182 -15.73 5.77 -8.93
N TYR A 183 -16.11 4.73 -8.22
CA TYR A 183 -16.48 3.46 -8.83
C TYR A 183 -17.86 3.46 -9.51
N SER A 184 -18.69 4.51 -9.33
CA SER A 184 -19.90 4.71 -10.12
C SER A 184 -19.59 5.03 -11.57
N ASN A 185 -18.38 5.54 -11.84
CA ASN A 185 -17.84 5.78 -13.17
C ASN A 185 -16.93 4.62 -13.60
N PRO A 186 -17.36 3.76 -14.55
CA PRO A 186 -16.57 2.61 -15.02
C PRO A 186 -15.38 2.97 -15.91
N GLY A 187 -15.11 4.24 -16.16
CA GLY A 187 -14.02 4.75 -17.00
C GLY A 187 -12.62 4.29 -16.57
N TYR A 188 -12.47 3.71 -15.37
CA TYR A 188 -11.22 3.10 -14.95
C TYR A 188 -10.80 1.91 -15.84
N LEU A 189 -11.76 1.17 -16.41
CA LEU A 189 -11.47 0.08 -17.34
C LEU A 189 -10.93 0.60 -18.68
N ASP A 190 -11.48 1.72 -19.19
CA ASP A 190 -10.97 2.35 -20.41
C ASP A 190 -9.55 2.91 -20.17
N ALA A 191 -9.33 3.58 -19.04
CA ALA A 191 -7.99 4.04 -18.66
C ALA A 191 -6.99 2.87 -18.62
N LEU A 192 -7.33 1.76 -17.98
CA LEU A 192 -6.45 0.60 -17.85
C LEU A 192 -6.18 -0.09 -19.21
N LYS A 193 -7.14 -0.13 -20.12
CA LYS A 193 -6.92 -0.59 -21.51
C LYS A 193 -5.88 0.28 -22.22
N HIS A 194 -6.03 1.61 -22.14
CA HIS A 194 -5.05 2.53 -22.75
C HIS A 194 -3.68 2.42 -22.09
N LEU A 195 -3.59 2.20 -20.76
CA LEU A 195 -2.32 1.93 -20.08
C LEU A 195 -1.69 0.62 -20.55
N THR A 196 -2.51 -0.41 -20.83
CA THR A 196 -2.03 -1.69 -21.39
C THR A 196 -1.48 -1.49 -22.81
N ASP A 197 -2.13 -0.65 -23.63
CA ASP A 197 -1.59 -0.28 -24.95
C ASP A 197 -0.24 0.43 -24.82
N LEU A 198 -0.12 1.42 -23.90
CA LEU A 198 1.14 2.15 -23.65
C LEU A 198 2.24 1.24 -23.12
N LYS A 199 1.88 0.19 -22.37
CA LYS A 199 2.81 -0.86 -21.98
C LYS A 199 3.31 -1.63 -23.22
N GLY A 200 2.40 -2.02 -24.12
CA GLY A 200 2.76 -2.66 -25.40
C GLY A 200 3.67 -1.79 -26.27
N GLU A 201 3.56 -0.45 -26.18
CA GLU A 201 4.44 0.52 -26.83
C GLU A 201 5.80 0.70 -26.12
N GLY A 202 6.03 0.05 -24.99
CA GLY A 202 7.27 0.16 -24.22
C GLY A 202 7.40 1.44 -23.40
N LYS A 203 6.31 2.18 -23.14
CA LYS A 203 6.31 3.39 -22.30
C LYS A 203 6.14 3.07 -20.81
N ILE A 204 5.59 1.92 -20.50
CA ILE A 204 5.37 1.38 -19.13
C ILE A 204 5.87 -0.06 -19.14
N LYS A 205 6.68 -0.47 -18.13
CA LYS A 205 7.13 -1.85 -18.01
C LYS A 205 6.10 -2.71 -17.30
N THR A 206 5.53 -2.22 -16.19
CA THR A 206 4.52 -2.94 -15.41
C THR A 206 3.38 -2.03 -14.99
N ILE A 207 2.15 -2.57 -15.00
CA ILE A 207 0.94 -1.89 -14.52
C ILE A 207 0.61 -2.42 -13.12
N ALA A 208 0.26 -1.51 -12.24
CA ALA A 208 -0.18 -1.78 -10.88
C ALA A 208 -1.36 -0.89 -10.50
N LEU A 209 -1.96 -1.14 -9.36
CA LEU A 209 -3.06 -0.36 -8.81
C LEU A 209 -2.65 0.28 -7.49
N THR A 210 -3.38 1.31 -7.08
CA THR A 210 -3.31 1.85 -5.72
C THR A 210 -4.71 2.18 -5.20
N ASN A 211 -5.01 1.75 -3.98
CA ASN A 211 -6.29 1.95 -3.29
C ASN A 211 -7.50 1.34 -4.00
N PHE A 212 -7.32 0.28 -4.78
CA PHE A 212 -8.44 -0.50 -5.30
C PHE A 212 -8.93 -1.48 -4.25
N ASP A 213 -10.27 -1.62 -4.16
CA ASP A 213 -10.91 -2.62 -3.32
C ASP A 213 -10.79 -4.04 -3.94
N THR A 214 -11.15 -5.05 -3.17
CA THR A 214 -11.04 -6.46 -3.59
C THR A 214 -11.91 -6.75 -4.81
N GLU A 215 -13.12 -6.20 -4.86
CA GLU A 215 -14.08 -6.44 -5.95
C GLU A 215 -13.60 -5.83 -7.27
N ARG A 216 -13.08 -4.58 -7.23
CA ARG A 216 -12.58 -3.92 -8.44
C ARG A 216 -11.29 -4.54 -8.93
N LEU A 217 -10.41 -4.98 -8.03
CA LEU A 217 -9.24 -5.76 -8.43
C LEU A 217 -9.67 -7.04 -9.18
N ARG A 218 -10.67 -7.76 -8.67
CA ARG A 218 -11.20 -8.97 -9.32
C ARG A 218 -11.74 -8.67 -10.72
N ILE A 219 -12.59 -7.64 -10.85
CA ILE A 219 -13.15 -7.21 -12.14
C ILE A 219 -12.05 -6.86 -13.15
N ILE A 220 -11.00 -6.14 -12.72
CA ILE A 220 -9.87 -5.76 -13.57
C ILE A 220 -9.14 -6.99 -14.09
N LEU A 221 -8.88 -7.97 -13.23
CA LEU A 221 -8.21 -9.21 -13.61
C LEU A 221 -9.06 -10.06 -14.53
N GLU A 222 -10.39 -10.16 -14.29
CA GLU A 222 -11.35 -10.85 -15.15
C GLU A 222 -11.46 -10.21 -16.55
N ASN A 223 -11.14 -8.91 -16.67
CA ASN A 223 -11.03 -8.22 -17.96
C ASN A 223 -9.67 -8.43 -18.65
N GLY A 224 -8.80 -9.30 -18.13
CA GLY A 224 -7.52 -9.67 -18.73
C GLY A 224 -6.45 -8.58 -18.63
N ILE A 225 -6.60 -7.61 -17.73
CA ILE A 225 -5.62 -6.54 -17.52
C ILE A 225 -4.51 -7.06 -16.60
N PRO A 226 -3.24 -7.10 -17.05
CA PRO A 226 -2.14 -7.63 -16.26
C PRO A 226 -1.73 -6.63 -15.18
N VAL A 227 -2.08 -6.93 -13.93
CA VAL A 227 -1.74 -6.11 -12.76
C VAL A 227 -0.77 -6.89 -11.88
N VAL A 228 0.40 -6.32 -11.57
CA VAL A 228 1.42 -7.01 -10.76
C VAL A 228 1.25 -6.76 -9.26
N SER A 229 0.68 -5.61 -8.87
CA SER A 229 0.45 -5.28 -7.45
C SER A 229 -0.72 -4.31 -7.26
N ASN A 230 -1.25 -4.29 -6.02
CA ASN A 230 -2.14 -3.24 -5.53
C ASN A 230 -1.50 -2.60 -4.29
N GLN A 231 -1.29 -1.29 -4.32
CA GLN A 231 -0.73 -0.54 -3.19
C GLN A 231 -1.86 -0.10 -2.26
N VAL A 232 -1.87 -0.57 -1.02
CA VAL A 232 -2.96 -0.34 -0.06
C VAL A 232 -2.45 0.07 1.31
N GLN A 233 -3.30 0.74 2.10
CA GLN A 233 -3.02 1.02 3.49
C GLN A 233 -3.01 -0.29 4.28
N HIS A 234 -1.92 -0.54 5.01
CA HIS A 234 -1.77 -1.72 5.85
C HIS A 234 -0.82 -1.46 7.02
N SER A 235 -1.27 -1.72 8.23
CA SER A 235 -0.49 -1.59 9.47
C SER A 235 -0.98 -2.59 10.51
N ILE A 236 -0.28 -2.69 11.63
CA ILE A 236 -0.71 -3.52 12.78
C ILE A 236 -2.12 -3.14 13.26
N VAL A 237 -2.50 -1.86 13.12
CA VAL A 237 -3.84 -1.35 13.45
C VAL A 237 -4.85 -1.60 12.32
N ASP A 238 -4.41 -1.54 11.08
CA ASP A 238 -5.25 -1.70 9.90
C ASP A 238 -4.93 -2.99 9.15
N MET A 239 -5.59 -4.07 9.55
CA MET A 239 -5.42 -5.40 8.97
C MET A 239 -6.48 -5.73 7.91
N ARG A 240 -7.23 -4.75 7.38
CA ARG A 240 -8.24 -4.94 6.32
C ARG A 240 -7.73 -5.73 5.11
N PRO A 241 -6.50 -5.47 4.61
CA PRO A 241 -5.99 -6.22 3.46
C PRO A 241 -5.89 -7.73 3.68
N GLN A 242 -5.76 -8.19 4.93
CA GLN A 242 -5.64 -9.62 5.26
C GLN A 242 -6.97 -10.36 5.34
N GLN A 243 -8.11 -9.67 5.18
CA GLN A 243 -9.43 -10.31 5.28
C GLN A 243 -9.88 -10.94 3.95
N LYS A 244 -9.82 -10.17 2.85
CA LYS A 244 -10.28 -10.61 1.52
C LYS A 244 -9.22 -10.40 0.43
N MET A 245 -8.55 -9.24 0.45
CA MET A 245 -7.61 -8.84 -0.58
C MET A 245 -6.43 -9.82 -0.67
N ALA A 246 -5.86 -10.21 0.46
CA ALA A 246 -4.72 -11.15 0.50
C ALA A 246 -5.09 -12.52 -0.09
N GLU A 247 -6.30 -13.02 0.14
CA GLU A 247 -6.78 -14.28 -0.45
C GLU A 247 -6.84 -14.17 -1.98
N LEU A 248 -7.47 -13.10 -2.51
CA LEU A 248 -7.50 -12.86 -3.96
C LEU A 248 -6.09 -12.72 -4.54
N CYS A 249 -5.20 -12.00 -3.87
CA CYS A 249 -3.81 -11.82 -4.29
C CYS A 249 -3.05 -13.16 -4.34
N GLN A 250 -3.23 -14.05 -3.34
CA GLN A 250 -2.61 -15.37 -3.34
C GLN A 250 -3.12 -16.25 -4.49
N LEU A 251 -4.41 -16.18 -4.82
CA LEU A 251 -5.03 -16.94 -5.92
C LEU A 251 -4.56 -16.46 -7.30
N THR A 252 -4.33 -15.16 -7.46
CA THR A 252 -4.06 -14.53 -8.77
C THR A 252 -2.58 -14.23 -9.01
N GLY A 253 -1.73 -14.34 -7.98
CA GLY A 253 -0.32 -13.96 -8.04
C GLY A 253 -0.06 -12.45 -7.88
N VAL A 254 -1.08 -11.61 -7.84
CA VAL A 254 -0.96 -10.18 -7.54
C VAL A 254 -0.38 -10.00 -6.15
N LYS A 255 0.51 -9.03 -5.97
CA LYS A 255 1.16 -8.75 -4.68
C LYS A 255 0.62 -7.47 -4.06
N LEU A 256 0.77 -7.35 -2.74
CA LEU A 256 0.47 -6.12 -2.01
C LEU A 256 1.76 -5.32 -1.80
N ILE A 257 1.71 -4.04 -2.12
CA ILE A 257 2.66 -3.04 -1.62
C ILE A 257 1.91 -2.25 -0.55
N THR A 258 2.51 -2.07 0.62
CA THR A 258 1.80 -1.48 1.76
C THR A 258 2.31 -0.10 2.09
N TYR A 259 1.42 0.82 2.42
CA TYR A 259 1.76 2.13 2.96
C TYR A 259 1.06 2.37 4.31
N GLY A 260 1.51 3.38 5.03
CA GLY A 260 0.95 3.69 6.35
C GLY A 260 1.37 2.70 7.44
N THR A 261 2.33 1.85 7.17
CA THR A 261 2.76 0.75 8.04
C THR A 261 3.25 1.24 9.40
N VAL A 262 3.92 2.39 9.44
CA VAL A 262 4.33 3.06 10.68
C VAL A 262 3.36 4.16 11.13
N MET A 263 2.17 4.23 10.51
CA MET A 263 1.10 5.18 10.83
C MET A 263 1.57 6.64 10.88
N GLY A 264 2.38 7.06 9.88
CA GLY A 264 2.91 8.41 9.77
C GLY A 264 3.88 8.78 10.89
N GLY A 265 4.39 7.81 11.63
CA GLY A 265 5.29 7.96 12.77
C GLY A 265 4.59 7.83 14.13
N LEU A 266 3.28 7.56 14.18
CA LEU A 266 2.59 7.25 15.45
C LEU A 266 3.10 5.95 16.08
N LEU A 267 3.41 4.92 15.29
CA LEU A 267 4.06 3.69 15.76
C LEU A 267 5.57 3.96 15.95
N SER A 268 5.91 4.71 16.99
CA SER A 268 7.30 5.01 17.37
C SER A 268 7.41 5.34 18.85
N GLU A 269 8.63 5.30 19.38
CA GLU A 269 8.97 5.67 20.76
C GLU A 269 8.56 7.10 21.10
N LYS A 270 8.49 7.99 20.10
CA LYS A 270 8.08 9.39 20.28
C LYS A 270 6.69 9.53 20.90
N PHE A 271 5.79 8.59 20.62
CA PHE A 271 4.40 8.61 21.10
C PHE A 271 4.14 7.63 22.25
N LEU A 272 5.16 6.87 22.65
CA LEU A 272 5.05 5.95 23.79
C LEU A 272 4.81 6.73 25.10
N ASP A 273 3.90 6.24 25.91
CA ASP A 273 3.52 6.79 27.22
C ASP A 273 3.06 8.26 27.18
N THR A 274 2.52 8.69 26.04
CA THR A 274 1.96 10.02 25.89
C THR A 274 0.45 10.02 26.09
N ASN A 275 -0.08 11.14 26.58
CA ASN A 275 -1.52 11.35 26.76
C ASN A 275 -2.00 12.54 25.91
N LEU A 276 -2.55 12.26 24.73
CA LEU A 276 -3.06 13.29 23.81
C LEU A 276 -4.40 13.91 24.26
N THR A 277 -5.01 13.43 25.34
CA THR A 277 -6.22 14.07 25.91
C THR A 277 -5.89 15.29 26.77
N ILE A 278 -4.65 15.40 27.22
CA ILE A 278 -4.14 16.55 27.96
C ILE A 278 -3.46 17.51 26.98
N PRO A 279 -3.94 18.75 26.85
CA PRO A 279 -3.31 19.74 25.98
C PRO A 279 -1.81 19.87 26.31
N PHE A 280 -0.97 19.88 25.28
CA PHE A 280 0.49 20.01 25.37
C PHE A 280 1.25 18.90 26.11
N ALA A 281 0.58 17.83 26.54
CA ALA A 281 1.22 16.71 27.25
C ALA A 281 1.84 15.64 26.33
N GLY A 282 1.86 15.88 25.02
CA GLY A 282 2.43 14.97 24.04
C GLY A 282 2.92 15.68 22.77
N PRO A 283 3.55 14.95 21.86
CA PRO A 283 4.01 15.51 20.57
C PRO A 283 2.84 16.07 19.75
N ALA A 284 3.05 17.22 19.12
CA ALA A 284 2.04 17.80 18.25
C ALA A 284 1.72 16.93 17.05
N LEU A 285 0.44 16.77 16.73
CA LEU A 285 -0.03 16.09 15.50
C LEU A 285 -0.07 17.09 14.33
N ASN A 286 1.08 17.64 13.98
CA ASN A 286 1.23 18.78 13.08
C ASN A 286 1.49 18.41 11.62
N THR A 287 1.40 17.14 11.27
CA THR A 287 1.53 16.69 9.87
C THR A 287 0.23 16.06 9.36
N PRO A 288 -0.05 16.12 8.04
CA PRO A 288 -1.21 15.45 7.46
C PRO A 288 -1.26 13.94 7.77
N SER A 289 -0.10 13.27 7.77
CA SER A 289 0.00 11.85 8.11
C SER A 289 -0.43 11.57 9.56
N LEU A 290 0.11 12.30 10.54
CA LEU A 290 -0.21 12.12 11.95
C LEU A 290 -1.72 12.30 12.21
N GLN A 291 -2.32 13.33 11.58
CA GLN A 291 -3.76 13.59 11.70
C GLN A 291 -4.61 12.48 11.06
N LYS A 292 -4.22 12.03 9.86
CA LYS A 292 -4.90 10.92 9.18
C LYS A 292 -4.89 9.65 10.05
N TYR A 293 -3.72 9.24 10.50
CA TYR A 293 -3.59 7.99 11.23
C TYR A 293 -4.10 8.06 12.67
N LYS A 294 -4.14 9.24 13.28
CA LYS A 294 -4.84 9.43 14.56
C LYS A 294 -6.32 9.10 14.44
N ARG A 295 -6.98 9.52 13.35
CA ARG A 295 -8.38 9.13 13.08
C ARG A 295 -8.55 7.62 12.96
N MET A 296 -7.58 6.92 12.35
CA MET A 296 -7.59 5.45 12.30
C MET A 296 -7.45 4.82 13.68
N VAL A 297 -6.57 5.35 14.54
CA VAL A 297 -6.44 4.92 15.95
C VAL A 297 -7.77 5.09 16.68
N ASP A 298 -8.46 6.22 16.52
CA ASP A 298 -9.75 6.49 17.15
C ASP A 298 -10.84 5.53 16.65
N ALA A 299 -10.86 5.26 15.36
CA ALA A 299 -11.76 4.29 14.75
C ALA A 299 -11.49 2.86 15.27
N TRP A 300 -10.24 2.49 15.48
CA TRP A 300 -9.81 1.15 15.89
C TRP A 300 -10.08 0.84 17.37
N GLY A 301 -9.83 1.77 18.30
CA GLY A 301 -10.02 1.49 19.72
C GLY A 301 -9.59 2.63 20.64
N GLY A 302 -9.13 3.75 20.04
CA GLY A 302 -8.75 4.96 20.77
C GLY A 302 -7.32 4.92 21.31
N TRP A 303 -6.95 6.02 21.95
CA TRP A 303 -5.56 6.27 22.34
C TRP A 303 -5.06 5.33 23.43
N SER A 304 -5.92 4.94 24.39
CA SER A 304 -5.53 4.02 25.48
C SER A 304 -5.13 2.64 24.97
N LEU A 305 -5.91 2.06 24.05
CA LEU A 305 -5.57 0.79 23.42
C LEU A 305 -4.32 0.91 22.53
N PHE A 306 -4.16 2.05 21.88
CA PHE A 306 -2.96 2.32 21.09
C PHE A 306 -1.70 2.42 21.95
N GLN A 307 -1.79 2.98 23.16
CA GLN A 307 -0.68 2.99 24.12
C GLN A 307 -0.35 1.57 24.62
N GLU A 308 -1.33 0.72 24.83
CA GLU A 308 -1.08 -0.70 25.14
C GLU A 308 -0.32 -1.38 24.00
N LEU A 309 -0.71 -1.15 22.76
CA LEU A 309 0.01 -1.65 21.59
C LEU A 309 1.45 -1.12 21.53
N LEU A 310 1.67 0.18 21.75
CA LEU A 310 3.02 0.75 21.74
C LEU A 310 3.93 0.12 22.81
N ARG A 311 3.42 -0.13 24.03
CA ARG A 311 4.18 -0.80 25.10
C ARG A 311 4.52 -2.23 24.71
N THR A 312 3.59 -2.97 24.14
CA THR A 312 3.83 -4.33 23.63
C THR A 312 4.91 -4.33 22.54
N LEU A 313 4.79 -3.43 21.54
CA LEU A 313 5.80 -3.29 20.50
C LEU A 313 7.16 -2.87 21.04
N LYS A 314 7.19 -2.03 22.11
CA LYS A 314 8.45 -1.64 22.76
C LYS A 314 9.10 -2.81 23.48
N THR A 315 8.32 -3.68 24.10
CA THR A 315 8.84 -4.92 24.72
C THR A 315 9.50 -5.81 23.67
N VAL A 316 8.83 -6.04 22.52
CA VAL A 316 9.39 -6.80 21.41
C VAL A 316 10.63 -6.11 20.83
N ALA A 317 10.58 -4.79 20.61
CA ALA A 317 11.68 -4.01 20.10
C ALA A 317 12.94 -4.10 21.00
N ASN A 318 12.77 -4.01 22.31
CA ASN A 318 13.84 -4.15 23.30
C ASN A 318 14.46 -5.55 23.29
N LYS A 319 13.65 -6.61 23.17
CA LYS A 319 14.09 -8.01 23.06
C LYS A 319 15.06 -8.21 21.88
N HIS A 320 14.79 -7.54 20.77
CA HIS A 320 15.57 -7.66 19.52
C HIS A 320 16.58 -6.53 19.31
N GLY A 321 16.67 -5.55 20.20
CA GLY A 321 17.58 -4.40 20.06
C GLY A 321 17.27 -3.48 18.88
N VAL A 322 15.98 -3.36 18.49
CA VAL A 322 15.50 -2.56 17.36
C VAL A 322 14.48 -1.50 17.82
N SER A 323 14.00 -0.67 16.88
CA SER A 323 12.97 0.34 17.16
C SER A 323 11.55 -0.21 16.96
N ILE A 324 10.54 0.44 17.56
CA ILE A 324 9.11 0.14 17.33
C ILE A 324 8.75 0.14 15.84
N PRO A 325 9.14 1.16 15.02
CA PRO A 325 8.91 1.14 13.59
C PRO A 325 9.45 -0.11 12.88
N THR A 326 10.65 -0.57 13.26
CA THR A 326 11.28 -1.77 12.68
C THR A 326 10.42 -3.01 12.93
N VAL A 327 9.91 -3.19 14.16
CA VAL A 327 8.98 -4.28 14.50
C VAL A 327 7.70 -4.18 13.67
N ALA A 328 7.11 -2.99 13.57
CA ALA A 328 5.87 -2.77 12.83
C ALA A 328 6.01 -3.09 11.34
N VAL A 329 7.11 -2.66 10.71
CA VAL A 329 7.39 -2.94 9.30
C VAL A 329 7.63 -4.43 9.09
N ARG A 330 8.43 -5.09 9.96
CA ARG A 330 8.69 -6.53 9.86
C ARG A 330 7.41 -7.34 9.97
N PHE A 331 6.57 -7.04 10.96
CA PHE A 331 5.29 -7.71 11.15
C PHE A 331 4.41 -7.66 9.88
N ILE A 332 4.36 -6.52 9.20
CA ILE A 332 3.57 -6.37 7.97
C ILE A 332 4.24 -7.05 6.77
N LEU A 333 5.55 -7.00 6.65
CA LEU A 333 6.28 -7.70 5.57
C LEU A 333 6.14 -9.22 5.65
N ASP A 334 5.85 -9.77 6.82
CA ASP A 334 5.60 -11.20 7.01
C ASP A 334 4.16 -11.63 6.73
N GLN A 335 3.26 -10.68 6.46
CA GLN A 335 1.86 -11.00 6.16
C GLN A 335 1.72 -11.61 4.75
N PRO A 336 0.72 -12.49 4.56
CA PRO A 336 0.43 -13.08 3.26
C PRO A 336 0.27 -12.05 2.14
N ALA A 337 0.79 -12.38 0.96
CA ALA A 337 0.76 -11.58 -0.28
C ALA A 337 1.53 -10.24 -0.22
N VAL A 338 2.13 -9.85 0.90
CA VAL A 338 2.88 -8.59 1.02
C VAL A 338 4.27 -8.75 0.40
N ALA A 339 4.51 -8.02 -0.69
CA ALA A 339 5.79 -7.97 -1.37
C ALA A 339 6.71 -6.88 -0.80
N GLY A 340 6.13 -5.74 -0.41
CA GLY A 340 6.91 -4.63 0.10
C GLY A 340 6.11 -3.69 0.99
N SER A 341 6.82 -2.99 1.86
CA SER A 341 6.27 -1.99 2.78
C SER A 341 6.98 -0.65 2.63
N MET A 342 6.19 0.40 2.54
CA MET A 342 6.67 1.75 2.29
C MET A 342 6.90 2.51 3.60
N ILE A 343 8.07 3.09 3.73
CA ILE A 343 8.42 4.04 4.78
C ILE A 343 8.49 5.44 4.15
N GLY A 344 7.78 6.40 4.73
CA GLY A 344 7.84 7.78 4.30
C GLY A 344 9.22 8.38 4.60
N VAL A 345 9.86 8.97 3.59
CA VAL A 345 11.17 9.59 3.71
C VAL A 345 11.07 11.11 3.68
N ARG A 346 11.74 11.76 4.65
CA ARG A 346 11.87 13.22 4.71
C ARG A 346 13.25 13.61 4.19
N LEU A 347 13.41 13.48 2.88
CA LEU A 347 14.67 13.63 2.17
C LEU A 347 15.39 14.92 2.54
N GLY A 348 16.65 14.81 2.98
CA GLY A 348 17.46 15.94 3.44
C GLY A 348 17.14 16.45 4.86
N LEU A 349 16.03 15.99 5.49
CA LEU A 349 15.63 16.44 6.83
C LEU A 349 15.80 15.38 7.91
N SER A 350 15.64 14.12 7.58
CA SER A 350 15.87 12.99 8.49
C SER A 350 16.14 11.72 7.69
N GLN A 351 16.97 10.84 8.25
CA GLN A 351 17.31 9.56 7.64
C GLN A 351 16.90 8.41 8.58
N HIS A 352 16.35 7.36 7.97
CA HIS A 352 15.90 6.14 8.67
C HIS A 352 16.55 4.88 8.08
N ILE A 353 17.71 5.02 7.43
CA ILE A 353 18.41 3.95 6.72
C ILE A 353 18.73 2.80 7.66
N LYS A 354 19.25 3.10 8.86
CA LYS A 354 19.59 2.07 9.85
C LYS A 354 18.38 1.25 10.28
N ASP A 355 17.27 1.90 10.63
CA ASP A 355 16.04 1.22 11.04
C ASP A 355 15.42 0.43 9.89
N ALA A 356 15.42 0.99 8.67
CA ALA A 356 14.94 0.33 7.46
C ALA A 356 15.76 -0.92 7.14
N ASN A 357 17.08 -0.87 7.29
CA ASN A 357 17.96 -2.02 7.09
C ASN A 357 17.82 -3.09 8.18
N ALA A 358 17.56 -2.69 9.43
CA ALA A 358 17.33 -3.62 10.54
C ALA A 358 16.08 -4.50 10.32
N VAL A 359 15.10 -4.04 9.52
CA VAL A 359 13.92 -4.83 9.14
C VAL A 359 14.30 -6.17 8.50
N PHE A 360 15.36 -6.21 7.70
CA PHE A 360 15.75 -7.41 6.95
C PHE A 360 16.39 -8.50 7.81
N SER A 361 17.03 -8.12 8.90
CA SER A 361 17.67 -9.06 9.86
C SER A 361 16.75 -9.45 11.01
N LEU A 362 15.65 -8.71 11.24
CA LEU A 362 14.71 -9.01 12.31
C LEU A 362 13.88 -10.25 11.98
N VAL A 363 13.80 -11.18 12.93
CA VAL A 363 12.90 -12.34 12.89
C VAL A 363 12.01 -12.27 14.13
N LEU A 364 10.71 -12.10 13.93
CA LEU A 364 9.72 -12.15 15.00
C LEU A 364 9.38 -13.62 15.29
N ASP A 365 9.49 -14.03 16.54
CA ASP A 365 9.12 -15.37 16.94
C ASP A 365 7.61 -15.50 17.25
N VAL A 366 7.16 -16.71 17.60
CA VAL A 366 5.75 -17.01 17.86
C VAL A 366 5.23 -16.22 19.07
N GLU A 367 6.06 -16.01 20.09
CA GLU A 367 5.69 -15.24 21.27
C GLU A 367 5.50 -13.74 20.94
N ASP A 368 6.41 -13.15 20.15
CA ASP A 368 6.31 -11.77 19.69
C ASP A 368 5.00 -11.54 18.92
N ILE A 369 4.71 -12.44 17.95
CA ILE A 369 3.49 -12.38 17.15
C ILE A 369 2.25 -12.54 18.03
N SER A 370 2.26 -13.51 18.96
CA SER A 370 1.16 -13.75 19.87
C SER A 370 0.86 -12.54 20.76
N ASN A 371 1.89 -11.91 21.32
CA ASN A 371 1.74 -10.72 22.16
C ASN A 371 1.16 -9.53 21.38
N ILE A 372 1.62 -9.31 20.14
CA ILE A 372 1.07 -8.28 19.25
C ILE A 372 -0.41 -8.58 18.96
N LEU A 373 -0.75 -9.81 18.59
CA LEU A 373 -2.10 -10.20 18.24
C LEU A 373 -3.06 -10.13 19.43
N GLN A 374 -2.62 -10.40 20.68
CA GLN A 374 -3.44 -10.26 21.88
C GLN A 374 -3.95 -8.82 22.07
N VAL A 375 -3.14 -7.82 21.74
CA VAL A 375 -3.56 -6.43 21.83
C VAL A 375 -4.39 -6.03 20.61
N THR A 376 -3.96 -6.39 19.41
CA THR A 376 -4.66 -5.98 18.19
C THR A 376 -6.07 -6.56 18.10
N ASN A 377 -6.31 -7.75 18.65
CA ASN A 377 -7.63 -8.39 18.70
C ASN A 377 -8.63 -7.68 19.66
N LYS A 378 -8.18 -6.74 20.50
CA LYS A 378 -9.06 -5.90 21.31
C LYS A 378 -9.66 -4.74 20.51
N GLY A 379 -9.04 -4.40 19.39
CA GLY A 379 -9.48 -3.32 18.51
C GLY A 379 -10.74 -3.70 17.71
N ARG A 380 -11.44 -2.67 17.23
CA ARG A 380 -12.59 -2.85 16.34
C ARG A 380 -12.11 -3.32 14.95
N ASP A 381 -12.92 -4.13 14.32
CA ASP A 381 -12.72 -4.56 12.95
C ASP A 381 -12.94 -3.37 11.98
N LEU A 382 -11.84 -2.82 11.47
CA LEU A 382 -11.88 -1.67 10.56
C LEU A 382 -12.54 -1.98 9.20
N GLN A 383 -12.63 -3.24 8.79
CA GLN A 383 -13.43 -3.64 7.62
C GLN A 383 -14.91 -3.30 7.81
N LYS A 384 -15.43 -3.46 9.03
CA LYS A 384 -16.82 -3.11 9.36
C LYS A 384 -17.02 -1.61 9.56
N VAL A 385 -16.00 -0.91 10.04
CA VAL A 385 -16.08 0.52 10.37
C VAL A 385 -15.84 1.39 9.14
N ILE A 386 -14.87 1.03 8.31
CA ILE A 386 -14.43 1.83 7.16
C ILE A 386 -14.87 1.19 5.85
N GLY A 387 -14.78 -0.12 5.71
CA GLY A 387 -14.98 -0.86 4.46
C GLY A 387 -13.71 -1.50 3.96
N ASP A 388 -13.67 -1.88 2.67
CA ASP A 388 -12.54 -2.54 2.06
C ASP A 388 -11.37 -1.56 1.80
N CYS A 389 -10.28 -2.06 1.25
CA CYS A 389 -9.10 -1.27 0.90
C CYS A 389 -9.48 -0.10 -0.01
N GLY A 390 -9.04 1.11 0.34
CA GLY A 390 -9.32 2.33 -0.44
C GLY A 390 -10.65 3.01 -0.12
N ASP A 391 -11.58 2.38 0.62
CA ASP A 391 -12.85 3.00 1.01
C ASP A 391 -12.64 4.24 1.91
N GLU A 392 -11.50 4.32 2.61
CA GLU A 392 -11.10 5.51 3.37
C GLU A 392 -10.97 6.78 2.53
N TYR A 393 -10.89 6.65 1.21
CA TYR A 393 -10.83 7.78 0.26
C TYR A 393 -12.14 8.03 -0.49
N ARG A 394 -13.11 7.13 -0.39
CA ARG A 394 -14.36 7.16 -1.20
C ARG A 394 -15.61 7.43 -0.38
N ARG A 395 -15.53 7.29 0.94
CA ARG A 395 -16.58 7.65 1.88
C ARG A 395 -16.27 9.02 2.46
N ALA A 396 -16.63 10.08 1.75
CA ALA A 396 -16.67 11.44 2.27
C ALA A 396 -18.12 11.82 2.63
#